data_38696197949a73b2b98a1e9a16f2149d
#
_entry.id   38696197949a73b2b98a1e9a16f2149d
#
_cell.length_a   1.000
_cell.length_b   1.000
_cell.length_c   1.000
_cell.angle_alpha   90.00
_cell.angle_beta   90.00
_cell.angle_gamma   90.00
#
_symmetry.space_group_name_H-M   'P 1'
#
loop_
_entity.id
_entity.type
_entity.pdbx_description
1 polymer ?
#
loop_
_entity_poly.entity_id
_entity_poly.type
_entity_poly.pdbx_seq_one_letter_code
_entity_poly.pdbx_strand_id
1 'polypeptide(L)'
;MGVGVKVQVWGDYALFSRPEMKVERCSYDVITPSAARGILDAIYWHPGLRWVIDKIYVKNPIRFTSVRRNEVKSKISANNVLSVYNGAEKPLYISTKDDIVQRASLILMDVSYVIEAHFEMTKEANETDNPGKFKDIMMRRLKRGECYHMPYFGCREFPAHFCLCEDKEIHTIYDEIPEKDLGFMLYDMDYSDKENIQPLFFRAVMKHGVIDLRNCEVIR
;
A
#
# COMPACT_ATOMS: atom_id res chain seq x y z
N MET A 1 -13.25 -11.90 18.23
CA MET A 1 -12.50 -12.03 16.97
C MET A 1 -13.19 -11.14 15.95
N GLY A 2 -12.45 -10.24 15.32
CA GLY A 2 -12.97 -9.38 14.26
C GLY A 2 -13.45 -10.18 13.06
N VAL A 3 -14.29 -9.58 12.25
CA VAL A 3 -14.77 -10.17 11.00
C VAL A 3 -13.67 -10.08 9.96
N GLY A 4 -13.03 -11.20 9.65
CA GLY A 4 -11.88 -11.28 8.75
C GLY A 4 -12.25 -11.50 7.29
N VAL A 5 -11.34 -11.09 6.40
CA VAL A 5 -11.37 -11.36 4.96
C VAL A 5 -9.98 -11.84 4.49
N LYS A 6 -9.97 -12.65 3.43
CA LYS A 6 -8.74 -13.02 2.72
C LYS A 6 -8.85 -12.52 1.29
N VAL A 7 -7.86 -11.74 0.85
CA VAL A 7 -7.85 -11.14 -0.48
C VAL A 7 -6.55 -11.52 -1.17
N GLN A 8 -6.66 -12.18 -2.32
CA GLN A 8 -5.51 -12.37 -3.19
C GLN A 8 -5.34 -11.13 -4.05
N VAL A 9 -4.09 -10.65 -4.16
CA VAL A 9 -3.70 -9.49 -4.96
C VAL A 9 -2.45 -9.79 -5.77
N TRP A 10 -2.40 -9.34 -7.04
CA TRP A 10 -1.26 -9.60 -7.92
C TRP A 10 -1.10 -8.51 -8.97
N GLY A 11 0.09 -8.41 -9.53
CA GLY A 11 0.41 -7.47 -10.61
C GLY A 11 1.82 -7.64 -11.14
N ASP A 12 2.08 -7.03 -12.30
CA ASP A 12 3.36 -7.16 -13.00
C ASP A 12 4.50 -6.49 -12.24
N TYR A 13 4.22 -5.34 -11.62
CA TYR A 13 5.22 -4.52 -10.93
C TYR A 13 4.68 -3.94 -9.63
N ALA A 14 5.61 -3.64 -8.69
CA ALA A 14 5.31 -2.94 -7.45
C ALA A 14 6.48 -2.07 -7.01
N LEU A 15 6.17 -0.94 -6.35
CA LEU A 15 7.16 -0.05 -5.76
C LEU A 15 6.69 0.43 -4.38
N PHE A 16 7.11 -0.29 -3.36
CA PHE A 16 6.90 0.09 -1.95
C PHE A 16 8.12 0.86 -1.46
N SER A 17 8.17 2.15 -1.80
CA SER A 17 9.36 2.98 -1.62
C SER A 17 9.85 3.01 -0.18
N ARG A 18 11.15 2.75 0.03
CA ARG A 18 11.83 2.95 1.31
C ARG A 18 11.94 4.45 1.60
N PRO A 19 11.58 4.92 2.81
CA PRO A 19 11.59 6.35 3.13
C PRO A 19 12.97 7.00 3.01
N GLU A 20 14.03 6.23 3.23
CA GLU A 20 15.42 6.67 3.11
C GLU A 20 15.88 6.87 1.67
N MET A 21 15.21 6.23 0.70
CA MET A 21 15.55 6.25 -0.73
C MET A 21 14.63 7.21 -1.51
N LYS A 22 14.74 8.51 -1.25
CA LYS A 22 13.80 9.51 -1.80
C LYS A 22 14.07 9.91 -3.25
N VAL A 23 15.30 9.85 -3.71
CA VAL A 23 15.71 10.32 -5.04
C VAL A 23 15.70 9.17 -6.04
N GLU A 24 16.45 8.13 -5.77
CA GLU A 24 16.42 6.86 -6.50
C GLU A 24 15.60 5.87 -5.67
N ARG A 25 14.37 5.64 -6.08
CA ARG A 25 13.42 4.88 -5.29
C ARG A 25 13.79 3.41 -5.30
N CYS A 26 13.89 2.83 -4.12
CA CYS A 26 14.08 1.41 -3.92
C CYS A 26 12.87 0.82 -3.20
N SER A 27 12.31 -0.25 -3.74
CA SER A 27 11.21 -0.96 -3.09
C SER A 27 11.70 -1.75 -1.88
N TYR A 28 10.85 -1.89 -0.86
CA TYR A 28 10.93 -3.01 0.07
C TYR A 28 10.80 -4.34 -0.69
N ASP A 29 11.28 -5.41 -0.09
CA ASP A 29 11.27 -6.77 -0.65
C ASP A 29 9.85 -7.32 -0.88
N VAL A 30 8.88 -6.85 -0.11
CA VAL A 30 7.48 -7.26 -0.17
C VAL A 30 6.56 -6.08 0.11
N ILE A 31 5.26 -6.28 -0.06
CA ILE A 31 4.23 -5.29 0.27
C ILE A 31 4.31 -4.91 1.75
N THR A 32 4.25 -3.61 2.04
CA THR A 32 4.17 -3.10 3.42
C THR A 32 2.74 -3.25 3.98
N PRO A 33 2.57 -3.38 5.32
CA PRO A 33 1.24 -3.42 5.92
C PRO A 33 0.39 -2.21 5.57
N SER A 34 0.96 -1.00 5.52
CA SER A 34 0.27 0.22 5.10
C SER A 34 -0.22 0.15 3.64
N ALA A 35 0.60 -0.41 2.72
CA ALA A 35 0.19 -0.58 1.32
C ALA A 35 -0.89 -1.64 1.19
N ALA A 36 -0.82 -2.74 1.95
CA ALA A 36 -1.86 -3.78 2.01
C ALA A 36 -3.18 -3.20 2.51
N ARG A 37 -3.15 -2.38 3.58
CA ARG A 37 -4.33 -1.64 4.05
C ARG A 37 -4.88 -0.71 2.98
N GLY A 38 -4.00 0.03 2.29
CA GLY A 38 -4.40 0.94 1.20
C GLY A 38 -5.10 0.22 0.04
N ILE A 39 -4.74 -1.02 -0.28
CA ILE A 39 -5.45 -1.84 -1.26
C ILE A 39 -6.87 -2.18 -0.77
N LEU A 40 -7.03 -2.58 0.50
CA LEU A 40 -8.35 -2.87 1.06
C LEU A 40 -9.22 -1.62 1.11
N ASP A 41 -8.66 -0.46 1.50
CA ASP A 41 -9.34 0.84 1.47
C ASP A 41 -9.78 1.22 0.04
N ALA A 42 -8.94 0.94 -0.96
CA ALA A 42 -9.28 1.18 -2.36
C ALA A 42 -10.47 0.32 -2.85
N ILE A 43 -10.58 -0.91 -2.35
CA ILE A 43 -11.71 -1.79 -2.62
C ILE A 43 -12.95 -1.32 -1.86
N TYR A 44 -12.83 -1.14 -0.55
CA TYR A 44 -13.94 -0.68 0.30
C TYR A 44 -13.44 0.12 1.50
N TRP A 45 -13.73 1.40 1.49
CA TRP A 45 -13.50 2.34 2.58
C TRP A 45 -14.82 2.89 3.11
N HIS A 46 -14.90 3.09 4.42
CA HIS A 46 -15.99 3.77 5.11
C HIS A 46 -15.45 4.46 6.38
N PRO A 47 -15.94 5.68 6.77
CA PRO A 47 -15.44 6.35 7.99
C PRO A 47 -15.59 5.49 9.24
N GLY A 48 -16.68 4.72 9.34
CA GLY A 48 -16.96 3.80 10.45
C GLY A 48 -16.15 2.51 10.47
N LEU A 49 -15.18 2.33 9.55
CA LEU A 49 -14.42 1.10 9.39
C LEU A 49 -12.93 1.41 9.29
N ARG A 50 -12.10 0.63 9.98
CA ARG A 50 -10.63 0.64 9.87
C ARG A 50 -10.14 -0.78 9.61
N TRP A 51 -9.43 -0.98 8.48
CA TRP A 51 -8.76 -2.23 8.19
C TRP A 51 -7.52 -2.44 9.05
N VAL A 52 -7.35 -3.66 9.56
CA VAL A 52 -6.17 -4.13 10.31
C VAL A 52 -5.64 -5.36 9.59
N ILE A 53 -4.37 -5.31 9.22
CA ILE A 53 -3.71 -6.42 8.52
C ILE A 53 -3.22 -7.42 9.54
N ASP A 54 -3.65 -8.67 9.41
CA ASP A 54 -3.27 -9.77 10.29
C ASP A 54 -2.06 -10.52 9.77
N LYS A 55 -2.10 -10.90 8.46
CA LYS A 55 -1.02 -11.64 7.81
C LYS A 55 -0.88 -11.28 6.36
N ILE A 56 0.34 -11.40 5.86
CA ILE A 56 0.68 -11.27 4.45
C ILE A 56 1.39 -12.55 4.02
N TYR A 57 0.83 -13.24 3.04
CA TYR A 57 1.43 -14.42 2.41
C TYR A 57 2.10 -13.98 1.12
N VAL A 58 3.39 -14.29 0.96
CA VAL A 58 4.19 -13.96 -0.22
C VAL A 58 4.19 -15.14 -1.16
N LYS A 59 3.37 -15.10 -2.22
CA LYS A 59 3.16 -16.23 -3.11
C LYS A 59 4.27 -16.42 -4.13
N ASN A 60 4.76 -15.33 -4.70
CA ASN A 60 5.76 -15.34 -5.76
C ASN A 60 7.17 -15.02 -5.26
N PRO A 61 8.21 -15.41 -5.99
CA PRO A 61 9.59 -15.08 -5.63
C PRO A 61 9.82 -13.57 -5.59
N ILE A 62 10.56 -13.11 -4.58
CA ILE A 62 11.01 -11.72 -4.50
C ILE A 62 12.03 -11.49 -5.61
N ARG A 63 11.65 -10.73 -6.64
CA ARG A 63 12.49 -10.40 -7.78
C ARG A 63 12.44 -8.90 -8.05
N PHE A 64 13.59 -8.33 -8.34
CA PHE A 64 13.73 -6.92 -8.65
C PHE A 64 14.11 -6.69 -10.11
N THR A 65 13.66 -5.55 -10.63
CA THR A 65 14.14 -5.01 -11.91
C THR A 65 14.36 -3.52 -11.77
N SER A 66 15.23 -2.96 -12.61
CA SER A 66 15.51 -1.53 -12.63
C SER A 66 14.75 -0.86 -13.77
N VAL A 67 14.04 0.21 -13.44
CA VAL A 67 13.31 1.04 -14.43
C VAL A 67 13.83 2.46 -14.34
N ARG A 68 14.21 3.03 -15.49
CA ARG A 68 14.55 4.45 -15.62
C ARG A 68 13.34 5.22 -16.10
N ARG A 69 13.05 6.32 -15.41
CA ARG A 69 11.90 7.18 -15.73
C ARG A 69 12.33 8.62 -15.85
N ASN A 70 11.70 9.30 -16.79
CA ASN A 70 11.83 10.74 -16.92
C ASN A 70 10.83 11.38 -15.94
N GLU A 71 11.36 12.18 -15.03
CA GLU A 71 10.57 12.92 -14.03
C GLU A 71 10.85 14.41 -14.19
N VAL A 72 9.94 15.25 -13.69
CA VAL A 72 10.15 16.69 -13.58
C VAL A 72 10.89 16.96 -12.28
N LYS A 73 12.03 17.66 -12.37
CA LYS A 73 12.91 17.95 -11.24
C LYS A 73 12.27 18.92 -10.23
N SER A 74 11.67 19.99 -10.76
CA SER A 74 11.14 21.08 -9.95
C SER A 74 9.67 20.85 -9.58
N LYS A 75 9.28 21.49 -8.48
CA LYS A 75 7.86 21.63 -8.11
C LYS A 75 7.40 23.04 -8.48
N ILE A 76 6.13 23.16 -8.90
CA ILE A 76 5.52 24.47 -9.12
C ILE A 76 5.55 25.26 -7.80
N SER A 77 5.95 26.52 -7.87
CA SER A 77 6.03 27.39 -6.70
C SER A 77 4.62 27.79 -6.24
N ALA A 78 4.27 27.48 -4.98
CA ALA A 78 3.01 27.90 -4.37
C ALA A 78 2.85 29.43 -4.41
N ASN A 79 3.93 30.21 -4.22
CA ASN A 79 3.90 31.66 -4.31
C ASN A 79 3.59 32.14 -5.74
N ASN A 80 4.08 31.41 -6.77
CA ASN A 80 3.75 31.74 -8.17
C ASN A 80 2.27 31.46 -8.45
N VAL A 81 1.74 30.32 -7.96
CA VAL A 81 0.31 30.01 -8.07
C VAL A 81 -0.52 31.11 -7.42
N LEU A 82 -0.22 31.47 -6.17
CA LEU A 82 -0.93 32.51 -5.43
C LEU A 82 -0.86 33.87 -6.12
N SER A 83 0.31 34.23 -6.66
CA SER A 83 0.50 35.50 -7.40
C SER A 83 -0.40 35.58 -8.65
N VAL A 84 -0.47 34.50 -9.45
CA VAL A 84 -1.35 34.43 -10.63
C VAL A 84 -2.81 34.41 -10.20
N TYR A 85 -3.15 33.68 -9.15
CA TYR A 85 -4.51 33.67 -8.59
C TYR A 85 -4.97 35.08 -8.17
N ASN A 86 -4.05 35.92 -7.67
CA ASN A 86 -4.30 37.31 -7.28
C ASN A 86 -4.19 38.29 -8.46
N GLY A 87 -4.16 37.82 -9.70
CA GLY A 87 -4.23 38.64 -10.91
C GLY A 87 -2.90 39.03 -11.54
N ALA A 88 -1.77 38.44 -11.13
CA ALA A 88 -0.50 38.71 -11.81
C ALA A 88 -0.46 38.03 -13.17
N GLU A 89 -0.14 38.81 -14.20
CA GLU A 89 0.07 38.30 -15.58
C GLU A 89 1.46 37.73 -15.73
N LYS A 90 1.65 36.46 -15.37
CA LYS A 90 2.88 35.71 -15.62
C LYS A 90 2.60 34.28 -15.99
N PRO A 91 3.46 33.63 -16.78
CA PRO A 91 3.29 32.22 -17.14
C PRO A 91 3.37 31.34 -15.89
N LEU A 92 2.38 30.40 -15.77
CA LEU A 92 2.32 29.45 -14.69
C LEU A 92 2.41 28.02 -15.26
N TYR A 93 3.63 27.60 -15.58
CA TYR A 93 3.91 26.25 -16.05
C TYR A 93 5.35 25.84 -15.71
N ILE A 94 5.62 24.55 -15.78
CA ILE A 94 6.97 23.99 -15.78
C ILE A 94 7.20 23.38 -17.16
N SER A 95 8.23 23.82 -17.86
CA SER A 95 8.65 23.22 -19.13
C SER A 95 9.26 21.85 -18.86
N THR A 96 8.58 20.78 -19.20
CA THR A 96 9.11 19.42 -19.03
C THR A 96 10.37 19.18 -19.84
N LYS A 97 10.56 19.92 -20.96
CA LYS A 97 11.76 19.82 -21.81
C LYS A 97 13.00 20.34 -21.09
N ASP A 98 12.86 21.44 -20.34
CA ASP A 98 13.97 22.12 -19.69
C ASP A 98 14.23 21.59 -18.27
N ASP A 99 13.21 20.95 -17.67
CA ASP A 99 13.23 20.51 -16.27
C ASP A 99 13.20 18.97 -16.12
N ILE A 100 13.49 18.26 -17.21
CA ILE A 100 13.52 16.80 -17.22
C ILE A 100 14.74 16.27 -16.48
N VAL A 101 14.54 15.24 -15.67
CA VAL A 101 15.58 14.47 -15.03
C VAL A 101 15.28 12.98 -15.15
N GLN A 102 16.29 12.19 -15.47
CA GLN A 102 16.16 10.74 -15.47
C GLN A 102 16.49 10.19 -14.08
N ARG A 103 15.58 9.39 -13.53
CA ARG A 103 15.76 8.71 -12.24
C ARG A 103 15.59 7.21 -12.38
N ALA A 104 16.50 6.47 -11.78
CA ALA A 104 16.37 5.03 -11.65
C ALA A 104 15.44 4.66 -10.48
N SER A 105 14.73 3.56 -10.61
CA SER A 105 13.96 2.96 -9.52
C SER A 105 14.16 1.45 -9.55
N LEU A 106 14.43 0.86 -8.38
CA LEU A 106 14.48 -0.58 -8.20
C LEU A 106 13.09 -1.03 -7.75
N ILE A 107 12.38 -1.74 -8.61
CA ILE A 107 10.99 -2.15 -8.42
C ILE A 107 10.88 -3.67 -8.35
N LEU A 108 9.85 -4.15 -7.67
CA LEU A 108 9.49 -5.57 -7.67
C LEU A 108 8.79 -5.93 -8.99
N MET A 109 8.95 -7.16 -9.43
CA MET A 109 8.29 -7.71 -10.61
C MET A 109 7.55 -9.00 -10.27
N ASP A 110 6.42 -9.24 -10.99
CA ASP A 110 5.60 -10.43 -10.89
C ASP A 110 5.18 -10.73 -9.44
N VAL A 111 4.55 -9.74 -8.81
CA VAL A 111 4.17 -9.82 -7.40
C VAL A 111 2.82 -10.51 -7.22
N SER A 112 2.73 -11.35 -6.19
CA SER A 112 1.47 -11.97 -5.78
C SER A 112 1.46 -12.19 -4.27
N TYR A 113 0.37 -11.74 -3.62
CA TYR A 113 0.20 -11.83 -2.17
C TYR A 113 -1.21 -12.30 -1.84
N VAL A 114 -1.36 -12.93 -0.65
CA VAL A 114 -2.66 -13.02 0.00
C VAL A 114 -2.61 -12.19 1.27
N ILE A 115 -3.57 -11.27 1.40
CA ILE A 115 -3.73 -10.40 2.55
C ILE A 115 -4.85 -10.97 3.41
N GLU A 116 -4.54 -11.36 4.65
CA GLU A 116 -5.50 -11.70 5.68
C GLU A 116 -5.68 -10.50 6.59
N ALA A 117 -6.90 -10.03 6.72
CA ALA A 117 -7.20 -8.81 7.48
C ALA A 117 -8.56 -8.90 8.15
N HIS A 118 -8.72 -8.17 9.24
CA HIS A 118 -10.02 -7.89 9.82
C HIS A 118 -10.27 -6.39 9.85
N PHE A 119 -11.46 -5.98 10.21
CA PHE A 119 -11.75 -4.57 10.44
C PHE A 119 -12.30 -4.33 11.83
N GLU A 120 -12.04 -3.13 12.32
CA GLU A 120 -12.55 -2.58 13.56
C GLU A 120 -13.56 -1.47 13.24
N MET A 121 -14.61 -1.39 14.07
CA MET A 121 -15.55 -0.27 14.02
C MET A 121 -14.90 0.97 14.62
N THR A 122 -14.95 2.08 13.93
CA THR A 122 -14.47 3.38 14.45
C THR A 122 -15.58 4.13 15.15
N LYS A 123 -15.21 5.23 15.82
CA LYS A 123 -16.17 6.15 16.48
C LYS A 123 -17.03 6.93 15.46
N GLU A 124 -16.65 6.92 14.18
CA GLU A 124 -17.36 7.59 13.08
C GLU A 124 -18.43 6.70 12.44
N ALA A 125 -18.65 5.49 12.98
CA ALA A 125 -19.72 4.61 12.54
C ALA A 125 -21.08 5.22 12.87
N ASN A 126 -22.00 5.18 11.89
CA ASN A 126 -23.39 5.64 12.07
C ASN A 126 -24.21 4.59 12.81
N GLU A 127 -25.37 4.97 13.34
CA GLU A 127 -26.29 4.06 14.06
C GLU A 127 -26.75 2.86 13.23
N THR A 128 -26.81 3.02 11.90
CA THR A 128 -27.20 1.95 10.96
C THR A 128 -26.03 1.05 10.54
N ASP A 129 -24.81 1.37 10.94
CA ASP A 129 -23.62 0.60 10.59
C ASP A 129 -23.44 -0.57 11.55
N ASN A 130 -23.10 -1.70 10.99
CA ASN A 130 -22.79 -2.90 11.77
C ASN A 130 -21.76 -3.77 11.02
N PRO A 131 -21.04 -4.64 11.75
CA PRO A 131 -20.02 -5.49 11.16
C PRO A 131 -20.51 -6.40 10.03
N GLY A 132 -21.76 -6.88 10.11
CA GLY A 132 -22.36 -7.73 9.07
C GLY A 132 -22.51 -6.99 7.74
N LYS A 133 -23.07 -5.77 7.79
CA LYS A 133 -23.20 -4.88 6.61
C LYS A 133 -21.86 -4.64 5.93
N PHE A 134 -20.82 -4.31 6.68
CA PHE A 134 -19.50 -4.04 6.13
C PHE A 134 -18.87 -5.29 5.49
N LYS A 135 -19.01 -6.44 6.18
CA LYS A 135 -18.57 -7.74 5.63
C LYS A 135 -19.26 -8.06 4.31
N ASP A 136 -20.59 -7.95 4.27
CA ASP A 136 -21.38 -8.30 3.09
C ASP A 136 -21.02 -7.39 1.90
N ILE A 137 -20.79 -6.10 2.13
CA ILE A 137 -20.35 -5.17 1.09
C ILE A 137 -18.97 -5.58 0.57
N MET A 138 -18.01 -5.83 1.46
CA MET A 138 -16.66 -6.24 1.07
C MET A 138 -16.66 -7.57 0.30
N MET A 139 -17.36 -8.57 0.80
CA MET A 139 -17.48 -9.88 0.14
C MET A 139 -18.13 -9.79 -1.24
N ARG A 140 -19.17 -8.94 -1.41
CA ARG A 140 -19.80 -8.71 -2.70
C ARG A 140 -18.81 -8.07 -3.68
N ARG A 141 -18.07 -7.03 -3.24
CA ARG A 141 -17.08 -6.35 -4.08
C ARG A 141 -15.96 -7.29 -4.52
N LEU A 142 -15.42 -8.08 -3.60
CA LEU A 142 -14.37 -9.05 -3.91
C LEU A 142 -14.83 -10.10 -4.93
N LYS A 143 -16.06 -10.60 -4.79
CA LYS A 143 -16.63 -11.60 -5.72
C LYS A 143 -16.91 -11.03 -7.12
N ARG A 144 -17.20 -9.74 -7.22
CA ARG A 144 -17.53 -9.06 -8.48
C ARG A 144 -16.37 -8.28 -9.10
N GLY A 145 -15.22 -8.19 -8.41
CA GLY A 145 -14.12 -7.34 -8.83
C GLY A 145 -14.46 -5.82 -8.76
N GLU A 146 -15.39 -5.44 -7.89
CA GLU A 146 -15.80 -4.04 -7.71
C GLU A 146 -14.88 -3.33 -6.72
N CYS A 147 -14.48 -2.09 -7.01
CA CYS A 147 -13.68 -1.26 -6.12
C CYS A 147 -14.16 0.19 -6.17
N TYR A 148 -13.85 0.94 -5.11
CA TYR A 148 -14.12 2.39 -5.08
C TYR A 148 -13.20 3.13 -6.06
N HIS A 149 -11.91 2.79 -6.06
CA HIS A 149 -10.96 3.17 -7.09
C HIS A 149 -9.97 2.02 -7.31
N MET A 150 -9.34 1.98 -8.49
CA MET A 150 -8.41 0.90 -8.82
C MET A 150 -7.29 0.82 -7.78
N PRO A 151 -7.10 -0.31 -7.09
CA PRO A 151 -5.96 -0.53 -6.21
C PRO A 151 -4.64 -0.51 -6.97
N TYR A 152 -3.54 -0.20 -6.28
CA TYR A 152 -2.21 -0.16 -6.89
C TYR A 152 -1.12 -0.56 -5.89
N PHE A 153 0.00 -1.05 -6.41
CA PHE A 153 1.15 -1.49 -5.63
C PHE A 153 2.15 -0.34 -5.40
N GLY A 154 1.82 0.55 -4.47
CA GLY A 154 2.65 1.68 -4.04
C GLY A 154 2.61 2.89 -4.97
N CYS A 155 2.60 2.70 -6.29
CA CYS A 155 2.46 3.75 -7.29
C CYS A 155 1.26 3.47 -8.19
N ARG A 156 0.51 4.52 -8.58
CA ARG A 156 -0.69 4.40 -9.43
C ARG A 156 -0.43 3.78 -10.80
N GLU A 157 0.78 3.83 -11.29
CA GLU A 157 1.22 3.20 -12.53
C GLU A 157 1.36 1.67 -12.43
N PHE A 158 1.30 1.09 -11.24
CA PHE A 158 1.35 -0.34 -10.98
C PHE A 158 0.02 -0.85 -10.43
N PRO A 159 -0.98 -1.09 -11.29
CA PRO A 159 -2.30 -1.54 -10.86
C PRO A 159 -2.22 -2.89 -10.15
N ALA A 160 -3.05 -3.04 -9.13
CA ALA A 160 -3.22 -4.30 -8.41
C ALA A 160 -4.53 -4.97 -8.82
N HIS A 161 -4.44 -6.17 -9.38
CA HIS A 161 -5.58 -7.05 -9.54
C HIS A 161 -5.92 -7.68 -8.20
N PHE A 162 -7.18 -8.03 -8.00
CA PHE A 162 -7.62 -8.63 -6.74
C PHE A 162 -8.80 -9.57 -6.93
N CYS A 163 -8.90 -10.56 -6.05
CA CYS A 163 -10.07 -11.41 -5.90
C CYS A 163 -10.22 -11.92 -4.46
N LEU A 164 -11.39 -12.47 -4.16
CA LEU A 164 -11.60 -13.19 -2.91
C LEU A 164 -10.72 -14.45 -2.91
N CYS A 165 -9.97 -14.66 -1.83
CA CYS A 165 -9.27 -15.91 -1.59
C CYS A 165 -10.14 -16.81 -0.72
N GLU A 166 -10.60 -17.93 -1.29
CA GLU A 166 -11.43 -18.94 -0.60
C GLU A 166 -10.61 -20.13 -0.09
N ASP A 167 -9.30 -20.13 -0.38
CA ASP A 167 -8.40 -21.20 0.02
C ASP A 167 -8.30 -21.30 1.55
N LYS A 168 -8.47 -22.54 2.07
CA LYS A 168 -8.29 -22.81 3.50
C LYS A 168 -6.82 -22.78 3.88
N GLU A 169 -5.98 -23.39 3.06
CA GLU A 169 -4.52 -23.42 3.19
C GLU A 169 -3.90 -22.63 2.04
N ILE A 170 -3.00 -21.71 2.37
CA ILE A 170 -2.37 -20.85 1.40
C ILE A 170 -0.93 -21.31 1.26
N HIS A 171 -0.61 -21.92 0.12
CA HIS A 171 0.75 -22.31 -0.22
C HIS A 171 1.52 -21.17 -0.85
N THR A 172 2.79 -21.08 -0.50
CA THR A 172 3.74 -20.10 -1.00
C THR A 172 4.96 -20.81 -1.58
N ILE A 173 5.72 -20.12 -2.42
CA ILE A 173 7.01 -20.66 -2.89
C ILE A 173 8.04 -20.77 -1.75
N TYR A 174 7.76 -20.19 -0.61
CA TYR A 174 8.63 -20.14 0.57
C TYR A 174 8.23 -21.14 1.67
N ASP A 175 7.32 -22.08 1.41
CA ASP A 175 6.83 -23.03 2.41
C ASP A 175 7.98 -23.83 3.07
N GLU A 176 9.01 -24.17 2.26
CA GLU A 176 10.21 -24.90 2.72
C GLU A 176 11.27 -24.00 3.40
N ILE A 177 11.10 -22.68 3.38
CA ILE A 177 12.03 -21.73 3.98
C ILE A 177 11.55 -21.39 5.39
N PRO A 178 12.23 -21.88 6.45
CA PRO A 178 11.77 -21.71 7.83
C PRO A 178 11.62 -20.24 8.21
N GLU A 179 12.61 -19.42 7.87
CA GLU A 179 12.63 -18.01 8.22
C GLU A 179 13.48 -17.20 7.25
N LYS A 180 13.02 -15.98 6.92
CA LYS A 180 13.78 -14.97 6.19
C LYS A 180 13.56 -13.62 6.85
N ASP A 181 14.63 -13.01 7.37
CA ASP A 181 14.61 -11.66 7.90
C ASP A 181 14.61 -10.65 6.74
N LEU A 182 13.61 -9.78 6.70
CA LEU A 182 13.46 -8.72 5.69
C LEU A 182 13.90 -7.34 6.24
N GLY A 183 14.39 -7.30 7.48
CA GLY A 183 14.84 -6.08 8.14
C GLY A 183 13.71 -5.20 8.63
N PHE A 184 14.03 -3.93 8.89
CA PHE A 184 13.03 -2.96 9.29
C PHE A 184 12.21 -2.49 8.09
N MET A 185 10.90 -2.52 8.27
CA MET A 185 9.93 -2.17 7.24
C MET A 185 8.91 -1.17 7.80
N LEU A 186 8.44 -0.26 6.94
CA LEU A 186 7.35 0.66 7.28
C LEU A 186 6.09 -0.15 7.63
N TYR A 187 5.60 0.03 8.84
CA TYR A 187 4.34 -0.55 9.29
C TYR A 187 3.16 0.30 8.81
N ASP A 188 3.11 1.54 9.25
CA ASP A 188 2.09 2.53 8.86
C ASP A 188 2.59 3.94 9.22
N MET A 189 1.77 4.94 8.96
CA MET A 189 1.96 6.30 9.44
C MET A 189 1.08 6.54 10.67
N ASP A 190 1.66 7.15 11.71
CA ASP A 190 0.91 7.60 12.88
C ASP A 190 0.27 8.95 12.58
N TYR A 191 -1.05 8.94 12.42
CA TYR A 191 -1.86 10.14 12.18
C TYR A 191 -2.52 10.68 13.46
N SER A 192 -2.14 10.21 14.63
CA SER A 192 -2.70 10.67 15.92
C SER A 192 -2.46 12.16 16.14
N ASP A 193 -1.31 12.65 15.71
CA ASP A 193 -0.98 14.07 15.62
C ASP A 193 -0.90 14.51 14.14
N LYS A 194 -1.89 15.27 13.68
CA LYS A 194 -1.95 15.75 12.30
C LYS A 194 -0.85 16.76 11.93
N GLU A 195 -0.30 17.44 12.92
CA GLU A 195 0.80 18.42 12.72
C GLU A 195 2.16 17.73 12.69
N ASN A 196 2.28 16.53 13.27
CA ASN A 196 3.52 15.78 13.37
C ASN A 196 3.33 14.30 13.03
N ILE A 197 3.00 14.02 11.76
CA ILE A 197 2.81 12.65 11.27
C ILE A 197 4.15 11.92 11.27
N GLN A 198 4.26 10.80 11.99
CA GLN A 198 5.47 10.01 12.13
C GLN A 198 5.33 8.62 11.49
N PRO A 199 6.39 8.12 10.83
CA PRO A 199 6.40 6.75 10.34
C PRO A 199 6.57 5.76 11.51
N LEU A 200 5.83 4.67 11.45
CA LEU A 200 5.95 3.53 12.34
C LEU A 200 6.64 2.39 11.61
N PHE A 201 7.56 1.72 12.27
CA PHE A 201 8.34 0.62 11.70
C PHE A 201 8.15 -0.65 12.52
N PHE A 202 8.46 -1.79 11.91
CA PHE A 202 8.56 -3.08 12.57
C PHE A 202 9.67 -3.91 11.95
N ARG A 203 10.19 -4.89 12.67
CA ARG A 203 11.11 -5.87 12.09
C ARG A 203 10.30 -6.94 11.38
N ALA A 204 10.40 -6.96 10.06
CA ALA A 204 9.66 -7.89 9.23
C ALA A 204 10.40 -9.22 9.13
N VAL A 205 9.81 -10.27 9.68
CA VAL A 205 10.32 -11.64 9.59
C VAL A 205 9.27 -12.48 8.87
N MET A 206 9.67 -13.07 7.77
CA MET A 206 8.82 -13.96 6.97
C MET A 206 9.13 -15.42 7.36
N LYS A 207 8.13 -16.15 7.86
CA LYS A 207 8.24 -17.57 8.23
C LYS A 207 7.37 -18.40 7.28
N HIS A 208 7.98 -19.36 6.59
CA HIS A 208 7.28 -20.20 5.59
C HIS A 208 6.43 -19.34 4.61
N GLY A 209 7.01 -18.24 4.14
CA GLY A 209 6.32 -17.32 3.23
C GLY A 209 5.29 -16.39 3.86
N VAL A 210 5.13 -16.40 5.19
CA VAL A 210 4.11 -15.63 5.90
C VAL A 210 4.75 -14.57 6.81
N ILE A 211 4.26 -13.34 6.72
CA ILE A 211 4.54 -12.26 7.67
C ILE A 211 3.32 -12.12 8.58
N ASP A 212 3.46 -12.48 9.84
CA ASP A 212 2.40 -12.39 10.86
C ASP A 212 2.54 -11.08 11.64
N LEU A 213 1.51 -10.22 11.53
CA LEU A 213 1.51 -8.88 12.11
C LEU A 213 0.73 -8.78 13.42
N ARG A 214 0.05 -9.85 13.84
CA ARG A 214 -0.85 -9.82 15.00
C ARG A 214 -0.17 -9.52 16.32
N ASN A 215 1.12 -9.86 16.44
CA ASN A 215 1.92 -9.65 17.64
C ASN A 215 3.28 -9.00 17.33
N CYS A 216 3.38 -8.25 16.22
CA CYS A 216 4.62 -7.57 15.89
C CYS A 216 4.84 -6.36 16.79
N GLU A 217 6.07 -6.15 17.22
CA GLU A 217 6.49 -4.94 17.93
C GLU A 217 6.61 -3.79 16.92
N VAL A 218 5.83 -2.73 17.17
CA VAL A 218 5.85 -1.51 16.35
C VAL A 218 6.65 -0.44 17.07
N ILE A 219 7.63 0.11 16.39
CA ILE A 219 8.56 1.14 16.89
C ILE A 219 8.41 2.45 16.09
N ARG A 220 8.76 3.58 16.74
CA ARG A 220 8.83 4.92 16.14
C ARG A 220 10.26 5.26 15.70
#